data_f746c9c391b07829973e75b1cd71648e
#
_entry.id   f746c9c391b07829973e75b1cd71648e
#
_cell.length_a   1.000
_cell.length_b   1.000
_cell.length_c   1.000
_cell.angle_alpha   90.00
_cell.angle_beta   90.00
_cell.angle_gamma   90.00
#
_symmetry.space_group_name_H-M   'P 1'
#
loop_
_entity.id
_entity.type
_entity.pdbx_description
1 polymer ?
#
loop_
_entity_poly.entity_id
_entity_poly.type
_entity_poly.pdbx_seq_one_letter_code
_entity_poly.pdbx_strand_id
1 'polypeptide(L)'
;MYGYIKKKCVICIINDVFTLTCNTQVTKLKHLEHKELDSIMEFSAKQIAEYIQGIIVGDENATVHTFAKIEEGVPGAISFLSNPKYTHYIYDTQSTIVLVNKDFVPEQEVKATLIKVDNAYESLAKLLTLYEMSKPKKTGIDPLAYVAPTAKLGKDVYIAPFACVGDGAEIGDNTSLHPHATVGSHAKVGNNCTLYPHATIYHDCLVGNHCTLHAGCVIGADGFGFAPSPEGYEKIPQIGIAIIEDNVEIGANTCVDRATMGATIVHKGVKLDNLIQIAHNVEVGSHTVMASQVGIAGSTKVGEWCMFGGQVGLAGHIKIGDKVGIGAQAGVPGNVKSNEQILGTPAIDAKNFMKSSAVYKKLPEIYTTLNAMQKEIEEFKKQLNK
;
A
#
# COMPACT_ATOMS: atom_id res chain seq x y z
N MET A 1 -37.27 -37.98 -49.75
CA MET A 1 -37.44 -38.21 -48.32
C MET A 1 -36.08 -38.16 -47.65
N TYR A 2 -35.65 -36.98 -47.22
CA TYR A 2 -34.32 -36.76 -46.65
C TYR A 2 -34.46 -36.73 -45.12
N GLY A 3 -33.81 -37.67 -44.45
CA GLY A 3 -33.77 -37.75 -42.98
C GLY A 3 -32.72 -36.75 -42.45
N TYR A 4 -33.14 -35.88 -41.55
CA TYR A 4 -32.29 -34.97 -40.77
C TYR A 4 -31.49 -35.73 -39.71
N ILE A 5 -30.20 -35.91 -39.91
CA ILE A 5 -29.27 -36.36 -38.87
C ILE A 5 -28.84 -35.09 -38.09
N LYS A 6 -29.29 -34.97 -36.81
CA LYS A 6 -28.82 -34.00 -35.89
C LYS A 6 -27.33 -34.29 -35.58
N LYS A 7 -26.42 -33.52 -36.15
CA LYS A 7 -25.02 -33.46 -35.71
C LYS A 7 -24.99 -32.77 -34.33
N LYS A 8 -24.94 -33.54 -33.24
CA LYS A 8 -24.48 -33.01 -31.96
C LYS A 8 -23.02 -32.57 -32.12
N CYS A 9 -22.75 -31.30 -31.82
CA CYS A 9 -21.44 -30.71 -31.93
C CYS A 9 -20.46 -31.46 -31.01
N VAL A 10 -19.35 -31.94 -31.55
CA VAL A 10 -18.27 -32.62 -30.83
C VAL A 10 -17.74 -31.81 -29.66
N ILE A 11 -17.87 -30.47 -29.73
CA ILE A 11 -17.50 -29.56 -28.68
C ILE A 11 -18.33 -29.70 -27.39
N CYS A 12 -19.62 -30.07 -27.50
CA CYS A 12 -20.46 -30.32 -26.30
C CYS A 12 -20.06 -31.59 -25.54
N ILE A 13 -19.58 -32.62 -26.24
CA ILE A 13 -19.16 -33.89 -25.62
C ILE A 13 -17.81 -33.69 -24.89
N ILE A 14 -16.91 -32.87 -25.44
CA ILE A 14 -15.63 -32.56 -24.81
C ILE A 14 -15.84 -31.72 -23.54
N ASN A 15 -16.78 -30.75 -23.55
CA ASN A 15 -17.09 -29.96 -22.36
C ASN A 15 -17.69 -30.80 -21.22
N ASP A 16 -18.57 -31.76 -21.50
CA ASP A 16 -19.17 -32.59 -20.45
C ASP A 16 -18.16 -33.56 -19.79
N VAL A 17 -17.18 -34.07 -20.54
CA VAL A 17 -16.13 -34.95 -20.02
C VAL A 17 -15.07 -34.12 -19.26
N PHE A 18 -14.74 -32.91 -19.71
CA PHE A 18 -13.80 -32.01 -19.03
C PHE A 18 -14.40 -31.46 -17.74
N THR A 19 -15.70 -31.16 -17.71
CA THR A 19 -16.37 -30.63 -16.49
C THR A 19 -16.48 -31.71 -15.41
N LEU A 20 -16.72 -32.99 -15.77
CA LEU A 20 -16.77 -34.09 -14.82
C LEU A 20 -15.39 -34.50 -14.26
N THR A 21 -14.34 -34.47 -15.07
CA THR A 21 -12.96 -34.77 -14.61
C THR A 21 -12.36 -33.62 -13.84
N CYS A 22 -12.62 -32.37 -14.22
CA CYS A 22 -12.16 -31.20 -13.50
C CYS A 22 -12.81 -31.06 -12.12
N ASN A 23 -14.14 -31.27 -12.00
CA ASN A 23 -14.82 -31.22 -10.71
C ASN A 23 -14.40 -32.34 -9.74
N THR A 24 -14.07 -33.53 -10.22
CA THR A 24 -13.58 -34.62 -9.35
C THR A 24 -12.13 -34.42 -8.91
N GLN A 25 -11.30 -33.80 -9.73
CA GLN A 25 -9.92 -33.42 -9.33
C GLN A 25 -9.91 -32.18 -8.44
N VAL A 26 -10.73 -31.16 -8.72
CA VAL A 26 -10.86 -29.97 -7.87
C VAL A 26 -11.41 -30.32 -6.50
N THR A 27 -12.35 -31.27 -6.39
CA THR A 27 -12.88 -31.73 -5.09
C THR A 27 -11.83 -32.58 -4.34
N LYS A 28 -11.02 -33.39 -5.05
CA LYS A 28 -9.89 -34.11 -4.43
C LYS A 28 -8.74 -33.19 -4.04
N LEU A 29 -8.42 -32.18 -4.85
CA LEU A 29 -7.41 -31.16 -4.51
C LEU A 29 -7.87 -30.29 -3.33
N LYS A 30 -9.13 -29.87 -3.28
CA LYS A 30 -9.67 -29.16 -2.11
C LYS A 30 -9.61 -30.00 -0.82
N HIS A 31 -9.77 -31.33 -0.92
CA HIS A 31 -9.65 -32.24 0.24
C HIS A 31 -8.19 -32.54 0.62
N LEU A 32 -7.24 -32.45 -0.31
CA LEU A 32 -5.81 -32.63 -0.02
C LEU A 32 -5.16 -31.31 0.49
N GLU A 33 -5.53 -30.16 -0.08
CA GLU A 33 -5.07 -28.85 0.39
C GLU A 33 -5.57 -28.52 1.80
N HIS A 34 -6.77 -28.96 2.19
CA HIS A 34 -7.26 -28.78 3.57
C HIS A 34 -6.60 -29.73 4.60
N LYS A 35 -5.96 -30.81 4.19
CA LYS A 35 -5.30 -31.74 5.13
C LYS A 35 -3.82 -31.42 5.40
N GLU A 36 -3.15 -30.68 4.53
CA GLU A 36 -1.76 -30.24 4.75
C GLU A 36 -1.63 -28.82 5.34
N LEU A 37 -2.72 -28.03 5.33
CA LEU A 37 -2.76 -26.70 5.97
C LEU A 37 -3.10 -26.72 7.47
N ASP A 38 -3.43 -27.88 8.04
CA ASP A 38 -3.91 -28.01 9.42
C ASP A 38 -2.81 -28.37 10.45
N SER A 39 -1.59 -27.83 10.30
CA SER A 39 -0.83 -27.53 11.51
C SER A 39 -1.18 -26.09 11.96
N ILE A 40 -2.45 -25.86 12.28
CA ILE A 40 -2.92 -24.58 12.79
C ILE A 40 -2.21 -24.37 14.13
N MET A 41 -1.35 -23.36 14.21
CA MET A 41 -0.77 -22.97 15.51
C MET A 41 -1.92 -22.49 16.39
N GLU A 42 -2.17 -23.24 17.44
CA GLU A 42 -3.11 -22.87 18.51
C GLU A 42 -2.39 -22.06 19.57
N PHE A 43 -2.95 -20.93 19.97
CA PHE A 43 -2.41 -20.10 21.05
C PHE A 43 -3.43 -20.02 22.19
N SER A 44 -2.99 -20.23 23.41
CA SER A 44 -3.85 -20.02 24.59
C SER A 44 -3.96 -18.54 24.94
N ALA A 45 -5.05 -18.17 25.64
CA ALA A 45 -5.23 -16.82 26.15
C ALA A 45 -4.04 -16.38 27.00
N LYS A 46 -3.45 -17.31 27.78
CA LYS A 46 -2.26 -17.06 28.58
C LYS A 46 -1.05 -16.67 27.72
N GLN A 47 -0.74 -17.44 26.68
CA GLN A 47 0.38 -17.14 25.76
C GLN A 47 0.20 -15.80 25.05
N ILE A 48 -1.02 -15.52 24.60
CA ILE A 48 -1.36 -14.25 23.95
C ILE A 48 -1.17 -13.09 24.95
N ALA A 49 -1.75 -13.20 26.13
CA ALA A 49 -1.67 -12.15 27.16
C ALA A 49 -0.23 -11.89 27.58
N GLU A 50 0.61 -12.91 27.75
CA GLU A 50 2.03 -12.76 28.04
C GLU A 50 2.76 -12.00 26.91
N TYR A 51 2.48 -12.30 25.64
CA TYR A 51 3.12 -11.65 24.50
C TYR A 51 2.75 -10.17 24.37
N ILE A 52 1.46 -9.83 24.57
CA ILE A 52 0.97 -8.44 24.41
C ILE A 52 0.87 -7.69 25.74
N GLN A 53 1.33 -8.27 26.85
CA GLN A 53 1.27 -7.72 28.20
C GLN A 53 -0.17 -7.37 28.64
N GLY A 54 -1.11 -8.26 28.34
CA GLY A 54 -2.53 -8.11 28.63
C GLY A 54 -2.94 -8.76 29.95
N ILE A 55 -4.09 -8.35 30.48
CA ILE A 55 -4.74 -8.92 31.69
C ILE A 55 -5.91 -9.79 31.23
N ILE A 56 -5.93 -11.06 31.63
CA ILE A 56 -6.99 -12.01 31.28
C ILE A 56 -8.19 -11.83 32.23
N VAL A 57 -9.39 -11.81 31.63
CA VAL A 57 -10.66 -11.89 32.39
C VAL A 57 -11.48 -13.01 31.72
N GLY A 58 -11.55 -14.15 32.36
CA GLY A 58 -12.19 -15.38 31.85
C GLY A 58 -11.26 -16.59 31.92
N ASP A 59 -11.36 -17.49 30.95
CA ASP A 59 -10.58 -18.74 30.91
C ASP A 59 -9.17 -18.51 30.31
N GLU A 60 -8.13 -18.67 31.12
CA GLU A 60 -6.73 -18.54 30.70
C GLU A 60 -6.27 -19.63 29.72
N ASN A 61 -6.99 -20.76 29.70
CA ASN A 61 -6.69 -21.91 28.84
C ASN A 61 -7.49 -21.89 27.52
N ALA A 62 -8.37 -20.91 27.32
CA ALA A 62 -9.11 -20.75 26.07
C ALA A 62 -8.13 -20.64 24.89
N THR A 63 -8.32 -21.48 23.85
CA THR A 63 -7.41 -21.53 22.70
C THR A 63 -8.04 -20.91 21.45
N VAL A 64 -7.19 -20.29 20.61
CA VAL A 64 -7.58 -19.72 19.33
C VAL A 64 -6.58 -20.09 18.24
N HIS A 65 -7.07 -20.21 17.03
CA HIS A 65 -6.30 -20.57 15.85
C HIS A 65 -6.59 -19.66 14.64
N THR A 66 -7.51 -18.71 14.77
CA THR A 66 -7.88 -17.80 13.68
C THR A 66 -8.26 -16.43 14.21
N PHE A 67 -8.35 -15.47 13.30
CA PHE A 67 -8.81 -14.11 13.56
C PHE A 67 -10.18 -13.90 12.90
N ALA A 68 -11.08 -13.18 13.58
CA ALA A 68 -12.37 -12.80 13.03
C ALA A 68 -12.74 -11.36 13.41
N LYS A 69 -13.56 -10.70 12.62
CA LYS A 69 -14.21 -9.46 13.03
C LYS A 69 -15.18 -9.78 14.19
N ILE A 70 -15.38 -8.82 15.09
CA ILE A 70 -16.21 -9.05 16.28
C ILE A 70 -17.68 -9.39 15.91
N GLU A 71 -18.20 -8.81 14.83
CA GLU A 71 -19.54 -9.09 14.29
C GLU A 71 -19.67 -10.45 13.59
N GLU A 72 -18.56 -11.02 13.16
CA GLU A 72 -18.47 -12.31 12.43
C GLU A 72 -17.72 -13.37 13.25
N GLY A 73 -17.65 -13.21 14.58
CA GLY A 73 -16.90 -14.08 15.48
C GLY A 73 -17.35 -15.54 15.42
N VAL A 74 -16.39 -16.44 15.41
CA VAL A 74 -16.61 -17.91 15.40
C VAL A 74 -15.82 -18.56 16.55
N PRO A 75 -16.21 -19.76 17.02
CA PRO A 75 -15.44 -20.53 17.99
C PRO A 75 -13.99 -20.76 17.52
N GLY A 76 -13.02 -20.61 18.40
CA GLY A 76 -11.60 -20.69 18.05
C GLY A 76 -11.02 -19.42 17.41
N ALA A 77 -11.79 -18.34 17.31
CA ALA A 77 -11.31 -17.06 16.82
C ALA A 77 -10.93 -16.09 17.93
N ILE A 78 -9.95 -15.22 17.65
CA ILE A 78 -9.67 -14.00 18.40
C ILE A 78 -10.23 -12.80 17.63
N SER A 79 -10.97 -11.95 18.34
CA SER A 79 -11.49 -10.68 17.83
C SER A 79 -10.97 -9.50 18.67
N PHE A 80 -11.27 -8.27 18.27
CA PHE A 80 -10.90 -7.09 19.03
C PHE A 80 -12.02 -6.04 19.04
N LEU A 81 -12.05 -5.24 20.08
CA LEU A 81 -12.95 -4.10 20.24
C LEU A 81 -12.13 -2.87 20.65
N SER A 82 -11.95 -1.92 19.75
CA SER A 82 -11.32 -0.63 20.02
C SER A 82 -12.25 0.56 19.76
N ASN A 83 -13.25 0.40 18.87
CA ASN A 83 -14.18 1.45 18.53
C ASN A 83 -15.52 1.24 19.27
N PRO A 84 -15.98 2.22 20.09
CA PRO A 84 -17.21 2.13 20.85
C PRO A 84 -18.47 1.83 20.05
N LYS A 85 -18.49 2.16 18.74
CA LYS A 85 -19.63 1.87 17.86
C LYS A 85 -19.91 0.36 17.73
N TYR A 86 -18.93 -0.48 17.97
CA TYR A 86 -19.03 -1.95 17.83
C TYR A 86 -19.24 -2.64 19.20
N THR A 87 -19.40 -1.90 20.29
CA THR A 87 -19.51 -2.47 21.65
C THR A 87 -20.66 -3.48 21.78
N HIS A 88 -21.79 -3.26 21.11
CA HIS A 88 -22.93 -4.16 21.19
C HIS A 88 -22.62 -5.58 20.68
N TYR A 89 -21.67 -5.75 19.76
CA TYR A 89 -21.30 -7.06 19.24
C TYR A 89 -20.55 -7.94 20.25
N ILE A 90 -19.97 -7.36 21.32
CA ILE A 90 -19.19 -8.14 22.29
C ILE A 90 -20.07 -9.13 23.08
N TYR A 91 -21.36 -8.85 23.20
CA TYR A 91 -22.33 -9.67 23.92
C TYR A 91 -22.88 -10.84 23.08
N ASP A 92 -22.80 -10.72 21.73
CA ASP A 92 -23.37 -11.69 20.79
C ASP A 92 -22.29 -12.50 20.05
N THR A 93 -21.04 -12.02 20.04
CA THR A 93 -19.93 -12.67 19.32
C THR A 93 -19.72 -14.11 19.76
N GLN A 94 -19.40 -14.97 18.82
CA GLN A 94 -18.98 -16.36 19.10
C GLN A 94 -17.45 -16.51 19.18
N SER A 95 -16.70 -15.41 19.12
CA SER A 95 -15.24 -15.43 19.28
C SER A 95 -14.86 -15.96 20.66
N THR A 96 -13.86 -16.83 20.71
CA THR A 96 -13.37 -17.40 21.97
C THR A 96 -12.64 -16.38 22.82
N ILE A 97 -11.86 -15.51 22.17
CA ILE A 97 -11.11 -14.43 22.86
C ILE A 97 -11.44 -13.09 22.21
N VAL A 98 -11.58 -12.03 23.02
CA VAL A 98 -11.72 -10.66 22.52
C VAL A 98 -10.70 -9.75 23.20
N LEU A 99 -9.90 -9.04 22.39
CA LEU A 99 -9.02 -7.99 22.87
C LEU A 99 -9.83 -6.72 23.13
N VAL A 100 -9.66 -6.13 24.29
CA VAL A 100 -10.34 -4.87 24.67
C VAL A 100 -9.35 -3.92 25.34
N ASN A 101 -9.63 -2.63 25.31
CA ASN A 101 -8.85 -1.65 26.06
C ASN A 101 -9.01 -1.86 27.58
N LYS A 102 -8.02 -1.50 28.39
CA LYS A 102 -8.02 -1.67 29.84
C LYS A 102 -9.20 -1.00 30.55
N ASP A 103 -9.64 0.12 30.02
CA ASP A 103 -10.76 0.92 30.53
C ASP A 103 -12.14 0.36 30.16
N PHE A 104 -12.19 -0.66 29.31
CA PHE A 104 -13.46 -1.28 28.94
C PHE A 104 -14.09 -2.01 30.12
N VAL A 105 -15.33 -1.61 30.44
CA VAL A 105 -16.17 -2.25 31.45
C VAL A 105 -17.44 -2.75 30.76
N PRO A 106 -17.69 -4.07 30.72
CA PRO A 106 -18.90 -4.59 30.10
C PRO A 106 -20.14 -4.23 30.94
N GLU A 107 -21.23 -3.85 30.28
CA GLU A 107 -22.53 -3.55 30.89
C GLU A 107 -23.36 -4.82 31.14
N GLN A 108 -23.02 -5.91 30.46
CA GLN A 108 -23.69 -7.22 30.55
C GLN A 108 -22.61 -8.32 30.62
N GLU A 109 -23.05 -9.55 30.89
CA GLU A 109 -22.19 -10.71 30.87
C GLU A 109 -21.61 -10.98 29.48
N VAL A 110 -20.30 -11.16 29.39
CA VAL A 110 -19.57 -11.48 28.15
C VAL A 110 -19.14 -12.94 28.20
N LYS A 111 -19.53 -13.72 27.18
CA LYS A 111 -19.21 -15.15 27.10
C LYS A 111 -17.75 -15.40 26.71
N ALA A 112 -17.16 -14.52 25.90
CA ALA A 112 -15.79 -14.63 25.45
C ALA A 112 -14.80 -14.35 26.58
N THR A 113 -13.64 -14.97 26.53
CA THR A 113 -12.50 -14.55 27.38
C THR A 113 -11.98 -13.21 26.90
N LEU A 114 -11.88 -12.25 27.80
CA LEU A 114 -11.34 -10.92 27.48
C LEU A 114 -9.86 -10.85 27.80
N ILE A 115 -9.09 -10.25 26.92
CA ILE A 115 -7.70 -9.83 27.21
C ILE A 115 -7.68 -8.30 27.15
N LYS A 116 -7.49 -7.68 28.32
CA LYS A 116 -7.43 -6.22 28.49
C LYS A 116 -6.02 -5.72 28.27
N VAL A 117 -5.87 -4.77 27.36
CA VAL A 117 -4.58 -4.18 26.93
C VAL A 117 -4.65 -2.66 26.90
N ASP A 118 -3.50 -1.97 26.90
CA ASP A 118 -3.46 -0.51 26.80
C ASP A 118 -4.08 0.01 25.49
N ASN A 119 -3.82 -0.67 24.37
CA ASN A 119 -4.36 -0.35 23.06
C ASN A 119 -4.70 -1.65 22.31
N ALA A 120 -5.99 -1.96 22.17
CA ALA A 120 -6.45 -3.19 21.53
C ALA A 120 -6.10 -3.23 20.03
N TYR A 121 -6.08 -2.09 19.35
CA TYR A 121 -5.72 -2.03 17.92
C TYR A 121 -4.22 -2.30 17.67
N GLU A 122 -3.36 -1.69 18.51
CA GLU A 122 -1.91 -1.93 18.44
C GLU A 122 -1.57 -3.39 18.80
N SER A 123 -2.24 -3.93 19.83
CA SER A 123 -2.06 -5.32 20.25
C SER A 123 -2.50 -6.31 19.18
N LEU A 124 -3.59 -6.02 18.47
CA LEU A 124 -4.01 -6.80 17.31
C LEU A 124 -2.92 -6.77 16.22
N ALA A 125 -2.37 -5.60 15.90
CA ALA A 125 -1.32 -5.48 14.89
C ALA A 125 -0.08 -6.33 15.25
N LYS A 126 0.31 -6.35 16.54
CA LYS A 126 1.41 -7.22 17.03
C LYS A 126 1.09 -8.70 16.85
N LEU A 127 -0.13 -9.13 17.14
CA LEU A 127 -0.55 -10.53 16.98
C LEU A 127 -0.65 -10.95 15.50
N LEU A 128 -1.16 -10.09 14.63
CA LEU A 128 -1.17 -10.35 13.19
C LEU A 128 0.25 -10.47 12.63
N THR A 129 1.16 -9.64 13.10
CA THR A 129 2.59 -9.72 12.74
C THR A 129 3.19 -11.06 13.21
N LEU A 130 2.92 -11.47 14.45
CA LEU A 130 3.38 -12.75 14.99
C LEU A 130 2.85 -13.92 14.16
N TYR A 131 1.57 -13.89 13.81
CA TYR A 131 0.93 -14.89 12.96
C TYR A 131 1.58 -14.98 11.58
N GLU A 132 1.84 -13.84 10.92
CA GLU A 132 2.56 -13.84 9.63
C GLU A 132 3.99 -14.38 9.75
N MET A 133 4.71 -14.02 10.81
CA MET A 133 6.07 -14.52 11.08
C MET A 133 6.11 -16.02 11.39
N SER A 134 5.03 -16.58 11.89
CA SER A 134 4.92 -17.99 12.22
C SER A 134 4.69 -18.90 11.01
N LYS A 135 4.27 -18.32 9.88
CA LYS A 135 4.09 -19.08 8.64
C LYS A 135 5.44 -19.60 8.13
N PRO A 136 5.50 -20.86 7.65
CA PRO A 136 6.73 -21.39 7.10
C PRO A 136 7.19 -20.57 5.90
N LYS A 137 8.38 -19.99 5.99
CA LYS A 137 9.00 -19.26 4.88
C LYS A 137 9.50 -20.24 3.83
N LYS A 138 9.14 -19.98 2.58
CA LYS A 138 9.72 -20.71 1.45
C LYS A 138 11.17 -20.27 1.28
N THR A 139 12.05 -21.22 0.95
CA THR A 139 13.46 -20.97 0.63
C THR A 139 13.84 -21.79 -0.60
N GLY A 140 14.96 -21.44 -1.23
CA GLY A 140 15.49 -22.13 -2.40
C GLY A 140 15.14 -21.47 -3.72
N ILE A 141 15.73 -21.98 -4.78
CA ILE A 141 15.61 -21.47 -6.15
C ILE A 141 14.79 -22.47 -6.95
N ASP A 142 13.68 -22.02 -7.51
CA ASP A 142 12.85 -22.85 -8.39
C ASP A 142 13.61 -23.14 -9.70
N PRO A 143 13.54 -24.36 -10.25
CA PRO A 143 14.20 -24.71 -11.51
C PRO A 143 13.77 -23.89 -12.73
N LEU A 144 12.58 -23.27 -12.68
CA LEU A 144 12.08 -22.37 -13.73
C LEU A 144 12.46 -20.90 -13.51
N ALA A 145 13.20 -20.59 -12.45
CA ALA A 145 13.76 -19.26 -12.25
C ALA A 145 15.02 -19.07 -13.08
N TYR A 146 15.24 -17.85 -13.55
CA TYR A 146 16.53 -17.48 -14.15
C TYR A 146 17.38 -16.69 -13.14
N VAL A 147 18.56 -17.20 -12.87
CA VAL A 147 19.57 -16.49 -12.06
C VAL A 147 20.87 -16.44 -12.86
N ALA A 148 21.32 -15.23 -13.18
CA ALA A 148 22.56 -15.06 -13.92
C ALA A 148 23.75 -15.66 -13.15
N PRO A 149 24.72 -16.31 -13.82
CA PRO A 149 25.87 -16.93 -13.17
C PRO A 149 26.74 -15.96 -12.35
N THR A 150 26.66 -14.67 -12.65
CA THR A 150 27.41 -13.60 -11.97
C THR A 150 26.65 -12.98 -10.81
N ALA A 151 25.37 -13.34 -10.62
CA ALA A 151 24.56 -12.85 -9.51
C ALA A 151 25.04 -13.42 -8.15
N LYS A 152 24.93 -12.60 -7.12
CA LYS A 152 25.26 -12.98 -5.75
C LYS A 152 24.00 -13.12 -4.92
N LEU A 153 23.81 -14.28 -4.33
CA LEU A 153 22.66 -14.59 -3.49
C LEU A 153 23.10 -14.78 -2.04
N GLY A 154 22.34 -14.19 -1.12
CA GLY A 154 22.46 -14.41 0.31
C GLY A 154 21.95 -15.78 0.76
N LYS A 155 21.84 -15.97 2.07
CA LYS A 155 21.33 -17.18 2.70
C LYS A 155 19.80 -17.16 2.70
N ASP A 156 19.18 -18.35 2.64
CA ASP A 156 17.73 -18.56 2.77
C ASP A 156 16.88 -17.69 1.83
N VAL A 157 17.40 -17.39 0.63
CA VAL A 157 16.69 -16.66 -0.41
C VAL A 157 15.64 -17.58 -1.05
N TYR A 158 14.47 -17.06 -1.33
CA TYR A 158 13.45 -17.72 -2.14
C TYR A 158 13.34 -17.07 -3.51
N ILE A 159 13.53 -17.82 -4.57
CA ILE A 159 13.36 -17.37 -5.96
C ILE A 159 12.33 -18.28 -6.63
N ALA A 160 11.13 -17.73 -6.83
CA ALA A 160 9.96 -18.43 -7.35
C ALA A 160 10.06 -18.70 -8.86
N PRO A 161 9.19 -19.57 -9.43
CA PRO A 161 9.13 -19.81 -10.86
C PRO A 161 9.05 -18.51 -11.68
N PHE A 162 9.81 -18.46 -12.78
CA PHE A 162 9.83 -17.34 -13.72
C PHE A 162 10.34 -16.00 -13.13
N ALA A 163 10.84 -15.97 -11.90
CA ALA A 163 11.57 -14.83 -11.41
C ALA A 163 12.92 -14.72 -12.14
N CYS A 164 13.42 -13.49 -12.33
CA CYS A 164 14.63 -13.22 -13.08
C CYS A 164 15.61 -12.38 -12.24
N VAL A 165 16.85 -12.83 -12.11
CA VAL A 165 17.95 -12.11 -11.45
C VAL A 165 19.07 -11.91 -12.47
N GLY A 166 19.34 -10.64 -12.82
CA GLY A 166 20.29 -10.24 -13.85
C GLY A 166 21.75 -10.33 -13.46
N ASP A 167 22.63 -10.08 -14.42
CA ASP A 167 24.09 -10.14 -14.25
C ASP A 167 24.59 -9.20 -13.16
N GLY A 168 25.43 -9.69 -12.27
CA GLY A 168 26.03 -8.90 -11.19
C GLY A 168 25.03 -8.37 -10.15
N ALA A 169 23.75 -8.77 -10.20
CA ALA A 169 22.79 -8.41 -9.19
C ALA A 169 23.12 -9.04 -7.83
N GLU A 170 22.79 -8.35 -6.74
CA GLU A 170 23.04 -8.82 -5.38
C GLU A 170 21.69 -8.91 -4.62
N ILE A 171 21.41 -10.09 -4.07
CA ILE A 171 20.18 -10.34 -3.27
C ILE A 171 20.63 -10.71 -1.85
N GLY A 172 20.15 -9.97 -0.85
CA GLY A 172 20.47 -10.20 0.56
C GLY A 172 19.76 -11.40 1.18
N ASP A 173 20.15 -11.72 2.41
CA ASP A 173 19.64 -12.86 3.17
C ASP A 173 18.12 -12.79 3.42
N ASN A 174 17.45 -13.94 3.45
CA ASN A 174 16.01 -14.10 3.72
C ASN A 174 15.11 -13.30 2.78
N THR A 175 15.58 -12.90 1.61
CA THR A 175 14.80 -12.13 0.63
C THR A 175 14.04 -13.07 -0.30
N SER A 176 12.77 -12.72 -0.56
CA SER A 176 11.85 -13.54 -1.35
C SER A 176 11.46 -12.83 -2.65
N LEU A 177 11.75 -13.46 -3.78
CA LEU A 177 11.30 -13.06 -5.11
C LEU A 177 10.15 -13.97 -5.53
N HIS A 178 8.94 -13.43 -5.59
CA HIS A 178 7.74 -14.15 -6.03
C HIS A 178 7.72 -14.33 -7.56
N PRO A 179 6.77 -15.13 -8.11
CA PRO A 179 6.74 -15.42 -9.54
C PRO A 179 6.79 -14.16 -10.42
N HIS A 180 7.62 -14.21 -11.47
CA HIS A 180 7.83 -13.10 -12.42
C HIS A 180 8.43 -11.82 -11.82
N ALA A 181 8.89 -11.80 -10.58
CA ALA A 181 9.66 -10.68 -10.06
C ALA A 181 11.00 -10.58 -10.82
N THR A 182 11.42 -9.36 -11.14
CA THR A 182 12.63 -9.11 -11.94
C THR A 182 13.58 -8.17 -11.20
N VAL A 183 14.82 -8.59 -11.06
CA VAL A 183 15.93 -7.75 -10.56
C VAL A 183 16.95 -7.59 -11.68
N GLY A 184 17.10 -6.36 -12.16
CA GLY A 184 17.99 -6.02 -13.28
C GLY A 184 19.46 -6.14 -12.96
N SER A 185 20.30 -6.07 -13.98
CA SER A 185 21.75 -6.21 -13.85
C SER A 185 22.34 -5.17 -12.89
N HIS A 186 23.27 -5.61 -12.03
CA HIS A 186 23.95 -4.79 -11.01
C HIS A 186 23.04 -4.13 -9.97
N ALA A 187 21.73 -4.41 -9.99
CA ALA A 187 20.81 -3.93 -8.97
C ALA A 187 21.08 -4.67 -7.64
N LYS A 188 20.83 -3.98 -6.51
CA LYS A 188 21.03 -4.55 -5.19
C LYS A 188 19.74 -4.53 -4.39
N VAL A 189 19.43 -5.66 -3.78
CA VAL A 189 18.29 -5.82 -2.86
C VAL A 189 18.84 -6.31 -1.52
N GLY A 190 18.52 -5.60 -0.46
CA GLY A 190 18.97 -5.92 0.90
C GLY A 190 18.33 -7.18 1.48
N ASN A 191 18.51 -7.34 2.79
CA ASN A 191 18.02 -8.50 3.54
C ASN A 191 16.54 -8.38 3.90
N ASN A 192 15.88 -9.52 4.08
CA ASN A 192 14.49 -9.62 4.56
C ASN A 192 13.48 -8.84 3.70
N CYS A 193 13.73 -8.76 2.40
CA CYS A 193 12.83 -8.11 1.46
C CYS A 193 11.82 -9.10 0.85
N THR A 194 10.67 -8.58 0.45
CA THR A 194 9.66 -9.34 -0.28
C THR A 194 9.31 -8.61 -1.57
N LEU A 195 9.60 -9.23 -2.70
CA LEU A 195 9.21 -8.76 -4.03
C LEU A 195 8.04 -9.62 -4.51
N TYR A 196 6.85 -9.05 -4.50
CA TYR A 196 5.61 -9.70 -4.95
C TYR A 196 5.59 -9.92 -6.47
N PRO A 197 4.64 -10.71 -7.01
CA PRO A 197 4.63 -11.03 -8.44
C PRO A 197 4.71 -9.81 -9.34
N HIS A 198 5.56 -9.91 -10.39
CA HIS A 198 5.79 -8.84 -11.36
C HIS A 198 6.42 -7.54 -10.80
N ALA A 199 6.87 -7.50 -9.54
CA ALA A 199 7.70 -6.38 -9.06
C ALA A 199 9.00 -6.34 -9.88
N THR A 200 9.35 -5.15 -10.38
CA THR A 200 10.50 -4.98 -11.29
C THR A 200 11.46 -3.93 -10.74
N ILE A 201 12.71 -4.29 -10.60
CA ILE A 201 13.81 -3.39 -10.26
C ILE A 201 14.73 -3.31 -11.48
N TYR A 202 14.91 -2.12 -12.03
CA TYR A 202 15.79 -1.88 -13.16
C TYR A 202 17.26 -1.96 -12.75
N HIS A 203 18.14 -2.03 -13.77
CA HIS A 203 19.59 -2.11 -13.57
C HIS A 203 20.14 -0.96 -12.71
N ASP A 204 21.18 -1.25 -11.94
CA ASP A 204 21.93 -0.34 -11.07
C ASP A 204 21.13 0.28 -9.89
N CYS A 205 19.83 0.00 -9.77
CA CYS A 205 18.98 0.52 -8.70
C CYS A 205 19.23 -0.21 -7.37
N LEU A 206 18.97 0.50 -6.27
CA LEU A 206 19.25 0.01 -4.92
C LEU A 206 17.98 -0.10 -4.10
N VAL A 207 17.79 -1.22 -3.42
CA VAL A 207 16.72 -1.45 -2.43
C VAL A 207 17.35 -1.89 -1.13
N GLY A 208 17.07 -1.19 -0.05
CA GLY A 208 17.57 -1.46 1.30
C GLY A 208 16.96 -2.71 1.93
N ASN A 209 17.06 -2.82 3.25
CA ASN A 209 16.60 -3.97 4.01
C ASN A 209 15.14 -3.83 4.44
N HIS A 210 14.48 -4.97 4.69
CA HIS A 210 13.10 -5.02 5.21
C HIS A 210 12.10 -4.26 4.34
N CYS A 211 12.29 -4.28 3.02
CA CYS A 211 11.40 -3.64 2.06
C CYS A 211 10.36 -4.61 1.53
N THR A 212 9.15 -4.09 1.31
CA THR A 212 8.06 -4.81 0.65
C THR A 212 7.71 -4.10 -0.65
N LEU A 213 7.88 -4.80 -1.76
CA LEU A 213 7.53 -4.32 -3.09
C LEU A 213 6.32 -5.11 -3.61
N HIS A 214 5.14 -4.48 -3.63
CA HIS A 214 3.91 -5.14 -4.04
C HIS A 214 3.83 -5.36 -5.55
N ALA A 215 2.85 -6.18 -5.96
CA ALA A 215 2.73 -6.68 -7.31
C ALA A 215 2.71 -5.56 -8.38
N GLY A 216 3.51 -5.75 -9.42
CA GLY A 216 3.56 -4.84 -10.56
C GLY A 216 4.21 -3.48 -10.29
N CYS A 217 4.78 -3.23 -9.10
CA CYS A 217 5.53 -2.00 -8.88
C CYS A 217 6.84 -1.99 -9.69
N VAL A 218 7.28 -0.79 -10.09
CA VAL A 218 8.45 -0.61 -10.94
C VAL A 218 9.42 0.39 -10.32
N ILE A 219 10.65 -0.04 -10.06
CA ILE A 219 11.71 0.79 -9.48
C ILE A 219 12.78 1.04 -10.55
N GLY A 220 13.00 2.30 -10.90
CA GLY A 220 14.07 2.71 -11.81
C GLY A 220 13.71 2.74 -13.29
N ALA A 221 12.42 2.79 -13.65
CA ALA A 221 12.03 3.13 -15.01
C ALA A 221 12.54 4.51 -15.41
N ASP A 222 12.72 4.75 -16.72
CA ASP A 222 13.15 6.07 -17.19
C ASP A 222 12.14 7.16 -16.83
N GLY A 223 12.63 8.25 -16.29
CA GLY A 223 11.84 9.45 -16.05
C GLY A 223 11.33 10.07 -17.37
N PHE A 224 10.29 10.89 -17.27
CA PHE A 224 9.68 11.61 -18.37
C PHE A 224 10.56 12.83 -18.74
N GLY A 225 11.59 12.59 -19.51
CA GLY A 225 12.54 13.60 -19.97
C GLY A 225 12.59 13.68 -21.50
N PHE A 226 12.13 14.80 -22.06
CA PHE A 226 12.13 15.05 -23.51
C PHE A 226 12.49 16.49 -23.80
N ALA A 227 13.39 16.72 -24.77
CA ALA A 227 13.73 18.03 -25.28
C ALA A 227 12.84 18.39 -26.48
N PRO A 228 12.12 19.51 -26.48
CA PRO A 228 11.35 19.94 -27.63
C PRO A 228 12.29 20.37 -28.76
N SER A 229 11.99 19.93 -30.00
CA SER A 229 12.64 20.34 -31.20
C SER A 229 11.59 20.73 -32.27
N PRO A 230 11.96 21.39 -33.36
CA PRO A 230 11.01 21.68 -34.43
C PRO A 230 10.37 20.43 -35.10
N GLU A 231 11.03 19.27 -34.95
CA GLU A 231 10.60 18.00 -35.54
C GLU A 231 9.85 17.12 -34.54
N GLY A 232 9.78 17.51 -33.24
CA GLY A 232 9.09 16.74 -32.19
C GLY A 232 9.81 16.77 -30.86
N TYR A 233 9.76 15.65 -30.13
CA TYR A 233 10.36 15.51 -28.81
C TYR A 233 11.51 14.49 -28.86
N GLU A 234 12.72 14.94 -28.56
CA GLU A 234 13.89 14.08 -28.45
C GLU A 234 14.02 13.54 -27.01
N LYS A 235 14.14 12.21 -26.86
CA LYS A 235 14.29 11.61 -25.54
C LYS A 235 15.63 12.00 -24.91
N ILE A 236 15.57 12.45 -23.66
CA ILE A 236 16.74 12.67 -22.80
C ILE A 236 17.05 11.34 -22.10
N PRO A 237 18.21 10.70 -22.34
CA PRO A 237 18.59 9.49 -21.64
C PRO A 237 18.63 9.69 -20.12
N GLN A 238 18.12 8.72 -19.40
CA GLN A 238 18.08 8.73 -17.93
C GLN A 238 19.20 7.80 -17.42
N ILE A 239 20.31 8.38 -16.99
CA ILE A 239 21.55 7.66 -16.61
C ILE A 239 21.75 7.54 -15.10
N GLY A 240 20.87 8.15 -14.32
CA GLY A 240 20.87 8.03 -12.86
C GLY A 240 20.19 6.74 -12.39
N ILE A 241 19.96 6.64 -11.10
CA ILE A 241 19.39 5.46 -10.44
C ILE A 241 18.18 5.83 -9.57
N ALA A 242 17.47 4.82 -9.09
CA ALA A 242 16.52 4.92 -7.99
C ALA A 242 17.10 4.22 -6.76
N ILE A 243 16.89 4.82 -5.58
CA ILE A 243 17.32 4.31 -4.28
C ILE A 243 16.11 4.23 -3.38
N ILE A 244 15.81 3.02 -2.89
CA ILE A 244 14.81 2.75 -1.88
C ILE A 244 15.57 2.38 -0.60
N GLU A 245 15.42 3.14 0.47
CA GLU A 245 16.08 2.84 1.74
C GLU A 245 15.33 1.77 2.56
N ASP A 246 15.79 1.52 3.80
CA ASP A 246 15.28 0.45 4.65
C ASP A 246 13.81 0.67 5.10
N ASN A 247 13.10 -0.43 5.35
CA ASN A 247 11.75 -0.45 5.89
C ASN A 247 10.70 0.29 5.04
N VAL A 248 10.94 0.40 3.74
CA VAL A 248 10.01 1.01 2.78
C VAL A 248 9.00 -0.02 2.29
N GLU A 249 7.76 0.42 2.13
CA GLU A 249 6.71 -0.38 1.50
C GLU A 249 6.17 0.35 0.29
N ILE A 250 6.10 -0.33 -0.86
CA ILE A 250 5.68 0.21 -2.14
C ILE A 250 4.50 -0.59 -2.65
N GLY A 251 3.35 0.05 -2.78
CA GLY A 251 2.08 -0.52 -3.20
C GLY A 251 2.07 -0.99 -4.66
N ALA A 252 1.02 -1.73 -4.99
CA ALA A 252 0.89 -2.33 -6.30
C ALA A 252 0.83 -1.28 -7.43
N ASN A 253 1.53 -1.57 -8.54
CA ASN A 253 1.61 -0.71 -9.72
C ASN A 253 2.10 0.72 -9.43
N THR A 254 2.82 0.94 -8.35
CA THR A 254 3.50 2.20 -8.05
C THR A 254 4.83 2.24 -8.81
N CYS A 255 5.12 3.39 -9.42
CA CYS A 255 6.35 3.62 -10.17
C CYS A 255 7.25 4.63 -9.47
N VAL A 256 8.53 4.30 -9.35
CA VAL A 256 9.59 5.21 -8.90
C VAL A 256 10.60 5.32 -10.03
N ASP A 257 10.60 6.46 -10.72
CA ASP A 257 11.49 6.67 -11.86
C ASP A 257 12.94 6.86 -11.40
N ARG A 258 13.89 6.44 -12.23
CA ARG A 258 15.30 6.79 -12.04
C ARG A 258 15.53 8.28 -12.28
N ALA A 259 16.57 8.81 -11.71
CA ALA A 259 16.99 10.17 -11.98
C ALA A 259 17.56 10.33 -13.40
N THR A 260 17.47 11.51 -13.97
CA THR A 260 18.22 11.85 -15.18
C THR A 260 19.73 11.72 -14.93
N MET A 261 20.19 12.26 -13.82
CA MET A 261 21.55 12.13 -13.27
C MET A 261 21.46 12.10 -11.74
N GLY A 262 22.31 11.36 -11.07
CA GLY A 262 22.26 11.14 -9.63
C GLY A 262 21.20 10.12 -9.23
N ALA A 263 20.36 10.44 -8.26
CA ALA A 263 19.38 9.49 -7.74
C ALA A 263 18.01 10.12 -7.46
N THR A 264 16.95 9.33 -7.68
CA THR A 264 15.63 9.48 -7.06
C THR A 264 15.66 8.69 -5.77
N ILE A 265 15.25 9.27 -4.64
CA ILE A 265 15.46 8.65 -3.32
C ILE A 265 14.14 8.56 -2.56
N VAL A 266 13.83 7.38 -2.07
CA VAL A 266 12.75 7.12 -1.12
C VAL A 266 13.40 6.70 0.20
N HIS A 267 13.36 7.60 1.18
CA HIS A 267 14.04 7.41 2.46
C HIS A 267 13.36 6.39 3.37
N LYS A 268 14.06 6.03 4.44
CA LYS A 268 13.68 4.99 5.40
C LYS A 268 12.26 5.15 5.92
N GLY A 269 11.54 4.03 5.97
CA GLY A 269 10.23 3.93 6.61
C GLY A 269 9.06 4.55 5.84
N VAL A 270 9.28 5.05 4.63
CA VAL A 270 8.23 5.58 3.74
C VAL A 270 7.23 4.48 3.37
N LYS A 271 5.94 4.84 3.31
CA LYS A 271 4.85 3.96 2.87
C LYS A 271 4.12 4.59 1.70
N LEU A 272 4.23 3.97 0.54
CA LEU A 272 3.54 4.36 -0.68
C LEU A 272 2.44 3.34 -0.97
N ASP A 273 1.21 3.81 -1.11
CA ASP A 273 0.06 3.00 -1.50
C ASP A 273 0.10 2.70 -3.00
N ASN A 274 -0.96 2.14 -3.54
CA ASN A 274 -1.06 1.68 -4.93
C ASN A 274 -1.13 2.83 -5.93
N LEU A 275 -0.63 2.61 -7.16
CA LEU A 275 -0.76 3.51 -8.30
C LEU A 275 -0.13 4.91 -8.06
N ILE A 276 0.92 4.99 -7.28
CA ILE A 276 1.66 6.24 -7.05
C ILE A 276 2.73 6.43 -8.14
N GLN A 277 2.95 7.69 -8.54
CA GLN A 277 4.05 8.07 -9.43
C GLN A 277 5.05 8.97 -8.68
N ILE A 278 6.27 8.49 -8.52
CA ILE A 278 7.43 9.26 -8.06
C ILE A 278 8.31 9.53 -9.27
N ALA A 279 8.33 10.75 -9.76
CA ALA A 279 9.10 11.11 -10.95
C ALA A 279 10.61 11.24 -10.67
N HIS A 280 11.38 11.44 -11.74
CA HIS A 280 12.85 11.55 -11.69
C HIS A 280 13.37 12.62 -10.72
N ASN A 281 14.46 12.34 -10.03
CA ASN A 281 15.15 13.27 -9.12
C ASN A 281 14.29 13.73 -7.90
N VAL A 282 13.17 13.07 -7.64
CA VAL A 282 12.37 13.30 -6.43
C VAL A 282 13.09 12.72 -5.23
N GLU A 283 12.92 13.35 -4.09
CA GLU A 283 13.36 12.85 -2.78
C GLU A 283 12.18 12.86 -1.82
N VAL A 284 11.88 11.71 -1.23
CA VAL A 284 10.79 11.54 -0.26
C VAL A 284 11.38 11.27 1.11
N GLY A 285 11.18 12.21 2.04
CA GLY A 285 11.73 12.16 3.40
C GLY A 285 11.16 11.00 4.24
N SER A 286 11.94 10.62 5.25
CA SER A 286 11.68 9.45 6.10
C SER A 286 10.28 9.46 6.73
N HIS A 287 9.68 8.28 6.85
CA HIS A 287 8.37 8.07 7.50
C HIS A 287 7.19 8.82 6.88
N THR A 288 7.35 9.36 5.67
CA THR A 288 6.25 9.96 4.91
C THR A 288 5.33 8.86 4.36
N VAL A 289 4.03 9.10 4.43
CA VAL A 289 3.00 8.18 3.94
C VAL A 289 2.14 8.84 2.86
N MET A 290 1.84 8.10 1.80
CA MET A 290 1.06 8.58 0.67
C MET A 290 -0.03 7.57 0.33
N ALA A 291 -1.27 8.02 0.31
CA ALA A 291 -2.38 7.21 -0.14
C ALA A 291 -2.40 7.08 -1.67
N SER A 292 -3.27 6.23 -2.19
CA SER A 292 -3.22 5.81 -3.58
C SER A 292 -3.37 6.95 -4.59
N GLN A 293 -2.74 6.77 -5.76
CA GLN A 293 -2.79 7.70 -6.91
C GLN A 293 -2.14 9.08 -6.65
N VAL A 294 -1.27 9.22 -5.65
CA VAL A 294 -0.45 10.43 -5.51
C VAL A 294 0.53 10.51 -6.68
N GLY A 295 0.68 11.74 -7.24
CA GLY A 295 1.65 12.02 -8.30
C GLY A 295 2.62 13.11 -7.88
N ILE A 296 3.92 12.83 -7.91
CA ILE A 296 4.97 13.80 -7.59
C ILE A 296 5.80 14.06 -8.84
N ALA A 297 5.75 15.30 -9.34
CA ALA A 297 6.52 15.68 -10.52
C ALA A 297 8.01 15.85 -10.21
N GLY A 298 8.83 15.82 -11.26
CA GLY A 298 10.29 15.73 -11.18
C GLY A 298 10.97 16.79 -10.31
N SER A 299 12.08 16.42 -9.70
CA SER A 299 12.95 17.28 -8.85
C SER A 299 12.28 17.88 -7.61
N THR A 300 11.13 17.35 -7.18
CA THR A 300 10.44 17.78 -5.97
C THR A 300 11.11 17.16 -4.74
N LYS A 301 11.20 17.92 -3.66
CA LYS A 301 11.74 17.49 -2.37
C LYS A 301 10.62 17.45 -1.34
N VAL A 302 10.30 16.29 -0.81
CA VAL A 302 9.30 16.08 0.25
C VAL A 302 10.01 15.84 1.57
N GLY A 303 9.60 16.55 2.61
CA GLY A 303 10.14 16.40 3.97
C GLY A 303 9.72 15.09 4.64
N GLU A 304 10.10 14.99 5.92
CA GLU A 304 9.83 13.82 6.74
C GLU A 304 8.43 13.87 7.38
N TRP A 305 7.87 12.69 7.70
CA TRP A 305 6.60 12.56 8.43
C TRP A 305 5.41 13.25 7.77
N CYS A 306 5.43 13.43 6.46
CA CYS A 306 4.30 13.97 5.71
C CYS A 306 3.19 12.93 5.52
N MET A 307 1.95 13.39 5.39
CA MET A 307 0.77 12.56 5.13
C MET A 307 -0.01 13.11 3.93
N PHE A 308 -0.05 12.37 2.83
CA PHE A 308 -0.78 12.77 1.63
C PHE A 308 -1.99 11.89 1.40
N GLY A 309 -3.15 12.54 1.26
CA GLY A 309 -4.38 11.88 0.85
C GLY A 309 -4.33 11.39 -0.59
N GLY A 310 -5.27 10.53 -0.96
CA GLY A 310 -5.33 9.98 -2.32
C GLY A 310 -5.46 11.05 -3.39
N GLN A 311 -4.86 10.80 -4.56
CA GLN A 311 -4.93 11.66 -5.74
C GLN A 311 -4.33 13.07 -5.54
N VAL A 312 -3.43 13.26 -4.58
CA VAL A 312 -2.66 14.50 -4.45
C VAL A 312 -1.68 14.61 -5.61
N GLY A 313 -1.57 15.81 -6.19
CA GLY A 313 -0.59 16.13 -7.23
C GLY A 313 0.37 17.24 -6.78
N LEU A 314 1.69 16.99 -6.86
CA LEU A 314 2.70 18.00 -6.59
C LEU A 314 3.36 18.46 -7.88
N ALA A 315 3.45 19.79 -8.05
CA ALA A 315 4.21 20.38 -9.16
C ALA A 315 5.71 20.05 -9.06
N GLY A 316 6.41 20.13 -10.18
CA GLY A 316 7.86 19.91 -10.23
C GLY A 316 8.67 21.02 -9.56
N HIS A 317 9.89 20.68 -9.11
CA HIS A 317 10.87 21.60 -8.55
C HIS A 317 10.42 22.36 -7.30
N ILE A 318 9.43 21.83 -6.55
CA ILE A 318 8.96 22.44 -5.31
C ILE A 318 9.54 21.72 -4.09
N LYS A 319 9.45 22.39 -2.93
CA LYS A 319 9.84 21.85 -1.64
C LYS A 319 8.64 21.79 -0.70
N ILE A 320 8.35 20.61 -0.19
CA ILE A 320 7.38 20.36 0.87
C ILE A 320 8.17 20.17 2.17
N GLY A 321 7.83 20.94 3.20
CA GLY A 321 8.47 20.84 4.52
C GLY A 321 8.09 19.56 5.26
N ASP A 322 8.59 19.42 6.49
CA ASP A 322 8.31 18.26 7.33
C ASP A 322 6.92 18.32 7.96
N LYS A 323 6.33 17.16 8.23
CA LYS A 323 5.03 17.02 8.93
C LYS A 323 3.88 17.77 8.25
N VAL A 324 3.93 17.85 6.92
CA VAL A 324 2.87 18.47 6.12
C VAL A 324 1.76 17.44 5.88
N GLY A 325 0.50 17.86 6.13
CA GLY A 325 -0.69 17.12 5.78
C GLY A 325 -1.35 17.68 4.53
N ILE A 326 -1.60 16.84 3.51
CA ILE A 326 -2.29 17.26 2.29
C ILE A 326 -3.53 16.40 2.09
N GLY A 327 -4.71 17.04 2.07
CA GLY A 327 -5.98 16.38 1.85
C GLY A 327 -6.12 15.82 0.44
N ALA A 328 -6.98 14.83 0.28
CA ALA A 328 -7.20 14.15 -0.98
C ALA A 328 -7.54 15.11 -2.13
N GLN A 329 -7.09 14.77 -3.35
CA GLN A 329 -7.34 15.52 -4.58
C GLN A 329 -6.79 16.96 -4.60
N ALA A 330 -5.86 17.30 -3.70
CA ALA A 330 -5.23 18.62 -3.72
C ALA A 330 -4.14 18.70 -4.78
N GLY A 331 -4.17 19.76 -5.58
CA GLY A 331 -3.08 20.14 -6.48
C GLY A 331 -2.20 21.21 -5.83
N VAL A 332 -0.92 20.94 -5.64
CA VAL A 332 0.03 21.84 -4.95
C VAL A 332 0.99 22.45 -5.96
N PRO A 333 0.84 23.75 -6.29
CA PRO A 333 1.64 24.39 -7.33
C PRO A 333 2.98 24.97 -6.85
N GLY A 334 3.25 24.98 -5.55
CA GLY A 334 4.43 25.67 -4.99
C GLY A 334 4.88 25.12 -3.64
N ASN A 335 5.90 25.76 -3.07
CA ASN A 335 6.50 25.33 -1.81
C ASN A 335 5.51 25.39 -0.63
N VAL A 336 5.64 24.44 0.30
CA VAL A 336 4.83 24.33 1.51
C VAL A 336 5.76 24.30 2.72
N LYS A 337 5.46 25.09 3.75
CA LYS A 337 6.25 25.12 4.98
C LYS A 337 5.95 23.92 5.87
N SER A 338 6.90 23.57 6.75
CA SER A 338 6.70 22.48 7.71
C SER A 338 5.50 22.72 8.62
N ASN A 339 4.81 21.63 8.99
CA ASN A 339 3.62 21.57 9.84
C ASN A 339 2.35 22.22 9.23
N GLU A 340 2.34 22.55 7.94
CA GLU A 340 1.13 23.06 7.29
C GLU A 340 0.15 21.96 6.95
N GLN A 341 -1.15 22.31 6.97
CA GLN A 341 -2.25 21.45 6.55
C GLN A 341 -2.94 22.07 5.33
N ILE A 342 -2.98 21.33 4.21
CA ILE A 342 -3.53 21.81 2.94
C ILE A 342 -4.74 20.99 2.53
N LEU A 343 -5.79 21.64 2.09
CA LEU A 343 -6.98 21.04 1.52
C LEU A 343 -7.28 21.66 0.16
N GLY A 344 -7.57 20.84 -0.85
CA GLY A 344 -7.78 21.32 -2.21
C GLY A 344 -9.19 21.14 -2.77
N THR A 345 -9.93 20.13 -2.37
CA THR A 345 -11.18 19.76 -3.08
C THR A 345 -12.18 19.08 -2.15
N PRO A 346 -13.11 19.78 -1.50
CA PRO A 346 -14.26 19.16 -0.87
C PRO A 346 -15.37 18.90 -1.89
N ALA A 347 -16.02 17.74 -1.83
CA ALA A 347 -17.30 17.54 -2.48
C ALA A 347 -18.37 18.35 -1.74
N ILE A 348 -19.17 19.11 -2.48
CA ILE A 348 -20.31 19.86 -1.97
C ILE A 348 -21.57 19.45 -2.72
N ASP A 349 -22.73 19.78 -2.19
CA ASP A 349 -24.03 19.55 -2.85
C ASP A 349 -23.99 20.03 -4.31
N ALA A 350 -24.53 19.24 -5.24
CA ALA A 350 -24.45 19.48 -6.68
C ALA A 350 -25.01 20.86 -7.10
N LYS A 351 -26.12 21.32 -6.48
CA LYS A 351 -26.71 22.61 -6.78
C LYS A 351 -25.80 23.78 -6.35
N ASN A 352 -25.14 23.63 -5.21
CA ASN A 352 -24.13 24.58 -4.71
C ASN A 352 -22.87 24.56 -5.54
N PHE A 353 -22.41 23.38 -5.96
CA PHE A 353 -21.27 23.26 -6.88
C PHE A 353 -21.52 24.00 -8.19
N MET A 354 -22.68 23.81 -8.83
CA MET A 354 -23.02 24.51 -10.08
C MET A 354 -23.06 26.03 -9.92
N LYS A 355 -23.63 26.54 -8.81
CA LYS A 355 -23.62 27.96 -8.50
C LYS A 355 -22.20 28.50 -8.29
N SER A 356 -21.38 27.79 -7.49
CA SER A 356 -19.99 28.17 -7.22
C SER A 356 -19.16 28.17 -8.50
N SER A 357 -19.34 27.18 -9.39
CA SER A 357 -18.65 27.11 -10.68
C SER A 357 -19.00 28.27 -11.61
N ALA A 358 -20.26 28.72 -11.59
CA ALA A 358 -20.70 29.90 -12.37
C ALA A 358 -20.03 31.20 -11.86
N VAL A 359 -19.89 31.33 -10.54
CA VAL A 359 -19.24 32.49 -9.90
C VAL A 359 -17.71 32.43 -10.10
N TYR A 360 -17.11 31.23 -9.99
CA TYR A 360 -15.65 31.01 -10.12
C TYR A 360 -15.08 31.61 -11.40
N LYS A 361 -15.78 31.45 -12.54
CA LYS A 361 -15.35 32.02 -13.82
C LYS A 361 -15.33 33.55 -13.83
N LYS A 362 -16.10 34.21 -12.97
CA LYS A 362 -16.23 35.68 -12.86
C LYS A 362 -15.36 36.26 -11.72
N LEU A 363 -14.66 35.42 -10.94
CA LEU A 363 -13.86 35.91 -9.81
C LEU A 363 -12.85 37.02 -10.17
N PRO A 364 -12.12 36.95 -11.30
CA PRO A 364 -11.20 38.04 -11.67
C PRO A 364 -11.90 39.38 -11.88
N GLU A 365 -13.09 39.36 -12.52
CA GLU A 365 -13.89 40.56 -12.74
C GLU A 365 -14.47 41.11 -11.42
N ILE A 366 -15.01 40.21 -10.59
CA ILE A 366 -15.51 40.55 -9.25
C ILE A 366 -14.44 41.17 -8.39
N TYR A 367 -13.21 40.61 -8.40
CA TYR A 367 -12.07 41.13 -7.65
C TYR A 367 -11.65 42.54 -8.11
N THR A 368 -11.63 42.77 -9.43
CA THR A 368 -11.35 44.08 -10.00
C THR A 368 -12.42 45.13 -9.58
N THR A 369 -13.69 44.78 -9.66
CA THR A 369 -14.79 45.63 -9.25
C THR A 369 -14.76 45.95 -7.77
N LEU A 370 -14.48 44.97 -6.92
CA LEU A 370 -14.33 45.15 -5.47
C LEU A 370 -13.20 46.15 -5.12
N ASN A 371 -12.06 46.00 -5.78
CA ASN A 371 -10.92 46.94 -5.58
C ASN A 371 -11.26 48.37 -6.03
N ALA A 372 -12.03 48.54 -7.13
CA ALA A 372 -12.46 49.86 -7.56
C ALA A 372 -13.45 50.47 -6.55
N MET A 373 -14.47 49.68 -6.10
CA MET A 373 -15.41 50.12 -5.07
C MET A 373 -14.71 50.52 -3.75
N GLN A 374 -13.67 49.77 -3.35
CA GLN A 374 -12.93 50.06 -2.14
C GLN A 374 -12.20 51.41 -2.24
N LYS A 375 -11.63 51.73 -3.40
CA LYS A 375 -10.99 53.04 -3.65
C LYS A 375 -12.00 54.18 -3.60
N GLU A 376 -13.14 54.01 -4.25
CA GLU A 376 -14.23 55.02 -4.21
C GLU A 376 -14.72 55.28 -2.77
N ILE A 377 -14.91 54.23 -1.98
CA ILE A 377 -15.30 54.37 -0.57
C ILE A 377 -14.23 55.13 0.23
N GLU A 378 -12.94 54.88 0.01
CA GLU A 378 -11.85 55.59 0.66
C GLU A 378 -11.84 57.07 0.26
N GLU A 379 -12.09 57.40 -0.99
CA GLU A 379 -12.18 58.77 -1.49
C GLU A 379 -13.36 59.52 -0.85
N PHE A 380 -14.55 58.88 -0.80
CA PHE A 380 -15.74 59.45 -0.11
C PHE A 380 -15.49 59.70 1.37
N LYS A 381 -14.83 58.78 2.08
CA LYS A 381 -14.47 58.96 3.49
C LYS A 381 -13.50 60.17 3.69
N LYS A 382 -12.56 60.37 2.77
CA LYS A 382 -11.68 61.56 2.82
C LYS A 382 -12.42 62.85 2.55
N GLN A 383 -13.46 62.83 1.74
CA GLN A 383 -14.31 64.02 1.46
C GLN A 383 -15.22 64.35 2.64
N LEU A 384 -15.75 63.36 3.35
CA LEU A 384 -16.63 63.53 4.51
C LEU A 384 -15.88 64.02 5.77
N ASN A 385 -14.57 63.80 5.86
CA ASN A 385 -13.71 64.19 6.97
C ASN A 385 -12.99 65.53 6.74
N LYS A 386 -13.30 66.23 5.64
CA LYS A 386 -12.95 67.63 5.35
C LYS A 386 -14.13 68.53 5.62
#